data_34c12467f2e56cf8f330919b15bbeb12
#
_entry.id   34c12467f2e56cf8f330919b15bbeb12
#
_cell.length_a   1.000
_cell.length_b   1.000
_cell.length_c   1.000
_cell.angle_alpha   90.00
_cell.angle_beta   90.00
_cell.angle_gamma   90.00
#
_symmetry.space_group_name_H-M   'P 1'
#
loop_
_entity.id
_entity.type
_entity.pdbx_description
1 polymer ?
#
loop_
_entity_poly.entity_id
_entity_poly.type
_entity_poly.pdbx_seq_one_letter_code
_entity_poly.pdbx_strand_id
1 'polypeptide(L)'
;MGKIALLLSLGFTAYLYYREFRTSKSSRALWIPTIWLLIIGSRKPNQWLSLGSVTHDASQAHIEGSPVNRLFFFGMIIIGVVILSRRHLDWNRIASDNKWMLLFFAFTLISILWSDFPSVSAKRWFKTVIGSVVMALIVLTEKDPADAIRSIVRRCAYLLIPLSVIFIKYFPLYGRHIHPFSDQTINQGATLGKNQLGGLCLICGLVLVSTCIQRGAWKHKKALAIDGALLLMVVWLLKKADSATSLLCLIGGSTVLYLARRPSFRGLFMVVARNFGVVVVLSIPFVIISAELALSTVGTVTGHADTLFGRVKLWGVLIDMSDAPILGQGFEGFWVSERLETLWAIYWWQPTSAHNGYVETYLAGGLIRVLLLIFAIVAAVRRVSLKAADAEMQILLFAYLIVGILYNITESAYDGLHIVMFSFLLAGITTPGQFGIIPKAKFLKRPRPVYGDRLVRV
;
A
#
# COMPACT_ATOMS: atom_id res chain seq x y z
N MET A 1 29.13 4.03 -19.79
CA MET A 1 27.99 3.04 -19.83
C MET A 1 26.82 3.50 -18.96
N GLY A 2 26.98 3.75 -17.65
CA GLY A 2 25.86 4.07 -16.74
C GLY A 2 25.05 5.32 -17.11
N LYS A 3 25.71 6.43 -17.46
CA LYS A 3 25.02 7.67 -17.90
C LYS A 3 24.19 7.47 -19.16
N ILE A 4 24.70 6.67 -20.13
CA ILE A 4 23.96 6.36 -21.36
C ILE A 4 22.75 5.48 -21.04
N ALA A 5 22.91 4.46 -20.22
CA ALA A 5 21.80 3.60 -19.79
C ALA A 5 20.70 4.41 -19.05
N LEU A 6 21.08 5.36 -18.23
CA LEU A 6 20.15 6.25 -17.54
C LEU A 6 19.39 7.13 -18.53
N LEU A 7 20.07 7.78 -19.48
CA LEU A 7 19.43 8.63 -20.49
C LEU A 7 18.48 7.84 -21.38
N LEU A 8 18.88 6.64 -21.83
CA LEU A 8 18.02 5.76 -22.63
C LEU A 8 16.78 5.33 -21.84
N SER A 9 16.95 4.98 -20.56
CA SER A 9 15.83 4.60 -19.69
C SER A 9 14.85 5.76 -19.47
N LEU A 10 15.36 6.96 -19.21
CA LEU A 10 14.52 8.16 -19.04
C LEU A 10 13.80 8.52 -20.35
N GLY A 11 14.48 8.46 -21.48
CA GLY A 11 13.89 8.69 -22.80
C GLY A 11 12.79 7.66 -23.11
N PHE A 12 13.03 6.39 -22.79
CA PHE A 12 12.02 5.35 -22.97
C PHE A 12 10.83 5.53 -22.04
N THR A 13 11.06 5.89 -20.76
CA THR A 13 9.99 6.22 -19.81
C THR A 13 9.16 7.41 -20.29
N ALA A 14 9.80 8.48 -20.77
CA ALA A 14 9.11 9.64 -21.36
C ALA A 14 8.24 9.23 -22.56
N TYR A 15 8.76 8.37 -23.44
CA TYR A 15 7.99 7.81 -24.56
C TYR A 15 6.77 7.02 -24.06
N LEU A 16 6.93 6.17 -23.03
CA LEU A 16 5.81 5.39 -22.48
C LEU A 16 4.75 6.30 -21.83
N TYR A 17 5.17 7.33 -21.12
CA TYR A 17 4.26 8.35 -20.55
C TYR A 17 3.52 9.12 -21.64
N TYR A 18 4.23 9.54 -22.69
CA TYR A 18 3.61 10.23 -23.84
C TYR A 18 2.56 9.34 -24.53
N ARG A 19 2.92 8.08 -24.78
CA ARG A 19 2.00 7.10 -25.38
C ARG A 19 0.77 6.89 -24.51
N GLU A 20 0.95 6.72 -23.19
CA GLU A 20 -0.15 6.54 -22.26
C GLU A 20 -1.03 7.80 -22.19
N PHE A 21 -0.43 8.98 -22.14
CA PHE A 21 -1.15 10.25 -22.16
C PHE A 21 -2.07 10.39 -23.37
N ARG A 22 -1.64 9.90 -24.53
CA ARG A 22 -2.45 9.90 -25.75
C ARG A 22 -3.58 8.87 -25.78
N THR A 23 -3.42 7.76 -25.08
CA THR A 23 -4.35 6.62 -25.12
C THR A 23 -5.26 6.54 -23.89
N SER A 24 -4.85 7.12 -22.77
CA SER A 24 -5.60 7.08 -21.52
C SER A 24 -6.84 7.98 -21.57
N LYS A 25 -7.93 7.45 -21.06
CA LYS A 25 -9.19 8.18 -20.81
C LYS A 25 -9.21 8.90 -19.47
N SER A 26 -8.16 8.75 -18.67
CA SER A 26 -8.05 9.31 -17.33
C SER A 26 -7.83 10.82 -17.36
N SER A 27 -8.32 11.50 -16.32
CA SER A 27 -8.17 12.96 -16.20
C SER A 27 -6.70 13.36 -15.93
N ARG A 28 -6.36 14.63 -16.23
CA ARG A 28 -5.04 15.19 -15.89
C ARG A 28 -4.78 15.23 -14.38
N ALA A 29 -5.84 15.25 -13.58
CA ALA A 29 -5.75 15.21 -12.12
C ALA A 29 -5.02 13.96 -11.59
N LEU A 30 -5.02 12.86 -12.36
CA LEU A 30 -4.36 11.61 -11.98
C LEU A 30 -2.83 11.72 -11.86
N TRP A 31 -2.22 12.79 -12.42
CA TRP A 31 -0.79 13.03 -12.23
C TRP A 31 -0.44 13.37 -10.77
N ILE A 32 -1.37 13.95 -10.00
CA ILE A 32 -1.14 14.28 -8.60
C ILE A 32 -0.93 13.01 -7.76
N PRO A 33 -1.85 12.02 -7.73
CA PRO A 33 -1.58 10.76 -7.04
C PRO A 33 -0.44 9.95 -7.69
N THR A 34 -0.15 10.15 -8.99
CA THR A 34 1.04 9.52 -9.61
C THR A 34 2.33 10.05 -9.00
N ILE A 35 2.49 11.37 -8.88
CA ILE A 35 3.68 11.99 -8.26
C ILE A 35 3.77 11.57 -6.79
N TRP A 36 2.65 11.56 -6.06
CA TRP A 36 2.59 11.05 -4.70
C TRP A 36 3.13 9.62 -4.62
N LEU A 37 2.64 8.72 -5.49
CA LEU A 37 3.03 7.32 -5.52
C LEU A 37 4.51 7.14 -5.89
N LEU A 38 5.04 7.94 -6.82
CA LEU A 38 6.46 7.97 -7.15
C LEU A 38 7.33 8.33 -5.95
N ILE A 39 6.91 9.30 -5.14
CA ILE A 39 7.66 9.73 -3.95
C ILE A 39 7.57 8.70 -2.83
N ILE A 40 6.38 8.20 -2.48
CA ILE A 40 6.25 7.21 -1.42
C ILE A 40 6.82 5.83 -1.81
N GLY A 41 6.89 5.53 -3.11
CA GLY A 41 7.52 4.33 -3.65
C GLY A 41 9.03 4.45 -3.86
N SER A 42 9.64 5.60 -3.57
CA SER A 42 11.08 5.83 -3.74
C SER A 42 11.68 6.57 -2.55
N ARG A 43 12.15 7.78 -2.74
CA ARG A 43 12.76 8.65 -1.74
C ARG A 43 11.93 9.90 -1.54
N LYS A 44 12.00 10.49 -0.33
CA LYS A 44 11.37 11.79 -0.06
C LYS A 44 12.07 12.90 -0.85
N PRO A 45 11.39 14.05 -1.12
CA PRO A 45 11.98 15.12 -1.92
C PRO A 45 13.34 15.61 -1.45
N ASN A 46 13.54 15.81 -0.14
CA ASN A 46 14.84 16.22 0.40
C ASN A 46 15.94 15.20 0.08
N GLN A 47 15.63 13.92 0.11
CA GLN A 47 16.58 12.84 -0.17
C GLN A 47 16.92 12.71 -1.67
N TRP A 48 16.01 13.12 -2.54
CA TRP A 48 16.29 13.25 -3.96
C TRP A 48 17.18 14.47 -4.25
N LEU A 49 17.01 15.58 -3.51
CA LEU A 49 17.82 16.79 -3.66
C LEU A 49 19.21 16.67 -3.03
N SER A 50 19.36 15.82 -2.00
CA SER A 50 20.62 15.58 -1.30
C SER A 50 21.35 14.31 -1.76
N LEU A 51 21.09 13.84 -2.98
CA LEU A 51 21.76 12.67 -3.53
C LEU A 51 23.29 12.90 -3.54
N GLY A 52 24.00 12.04 -2.79
CA GLY A 52 25.46 12.09 -2.67
C GLY A 52 26.00 12.91 -1.50
N SER A 53 25.16 13.59 -0.72
CA SER A 53 25.57 14.20 0.54
C SER A 53 25.33 13.23 1.71
N VAL A 54 26.35 12.98 2.51
CA VAL A 54 26.26 12.22 3.77
C VAL A 54 25.85 13.21 4.86
N THR A 55 24.58 13.20 5.27
CA THR A 55 24.14 13.98 6.44
C THR A 55 24.31 13.12 7.70
N HIS A 56 25.21 13.52 8.58
CA HIS A 56 25.57 12.78 9.79
C HIS A 56 24.56 12.82 10.95
N ASP A 57 23.49 13.63 10.87
CA ASP A 57 22.51 13.76 11.97
C ASP A 57 21.17 13.10 11.63
N ALA A 58 21.15 11.76 11.65
CA ALA A 58 19.94 11.00 11.35
C ALA A 58 18.87 11.11 12.47
N SER A 59 19.24 11.26 13.73
CA SER A 59 18.32 11.28 14.87
C SER A 59 17.53 12.58 14.98
N GLN A 60 18.19 13.76 14.91
CA GLN A 60 17.50 15.05 14.96
C GLN A 60 16.65 15.31 13.71
N ALA A 61 17.14 14.95 12.52
CA ALA A 61 16.37 15.03 11.28
C ALA A 61 15.11 14.14 11.28
N HIS A 62 15.09 13.09 12.12
CA HIS A 62 13.92 12.23 12.27
C HIS A 62 12.80 12.95 13.04
N ILE A 63 13.10 13.73 14.06
CA ILE A 63 12.13 14.44 14.91
C ILE A 63 11.62 15.72 14.21
N GLU A 64 12.50 16.57 13.71
CA GLU A 64 12.16 17.89 13.18
C GLU A 64 11.55 17.86 11.77
N GLY A 65 11.96 16.92 10.94
CA GLY A 65 11.53 16.79 9.55
C GLY A 65 12.06 17.90 8.64
N SER A 66 12.25 17.60 7.35
CA SER A 66 12.75 18.58 6.37
C SER A 66 11.67 19.59 5.95
N PRO A 67 11.97 20.91 5.89
CA PRO A 67 11.07 21.94 5.34
C PRO A 67 10.63 21.64 3.90
N VAL A 68 11.53 21.10 3.07
CA VAL A 68 11.24 20.72 1.67
C VAL A 68 10.16 19.65 1.62
N ASN A 69 10.29 18.61 2.46
CA ASN A 69 9.27 17.57 2.53
C ASN A 69 7.94 18.13 3.02
N ARG A 70 7.96 19.02 4.00
CA ARG A 70 6.76 19.67 4.54
C ARG A 70 6.02 20.43 3.45
N LEU A 71 6.73 21.32 2.74
CA LEU A 71 6.16 22.12 1.65
C LEU A 71 5.58 21.21 0.53
N PHE A 72 6.33 20.19 0.15
CA PHE A 72 5.89 19.27 -0.90
C PHE A 72 4.60 18.53 -0.51
N PHE A 73 4.57 17.86 0.65
CA PHE A 73 3.41 17.05 1.04
C PHE A 73 2.18 17.92 1.33
N PHE A 74 2.34 19.08 1.98
CA PHE A 74 1.24 20.03 2.18
C PHE A 74 0.70 20.58 0.86
N GLY A 75 1.58 20.99 -0.05
CA GLY A 75 1.17 21.46 -1.38
C GLY A 75 0.39 20.40 -2.15
N MET A 76 0.85 19.15 -2.13
CA MET A 76 0.13 18.04 -2.77
C MET A 76 -1.25 17.80 -2.16
N ILE A 77 -1.37 17.87 -0.83
CA ILE A 77 -2.66 17.72 -0.13
C ILE A 77 -3.61 18.86 -0.51
N ILE A 78 -3.16 20.12 -0.51
CA ILE A 78 -3.97 21.27 -0.89
C ILE A 78 -4.49 21.11 -2.33
N ILE A 79 -3.61 20.79 -3.28
CA ILE A 79 -4.00 20.55 -4.68
C ILE A 79 -5.01 19.40 -4.74
N GLY A 80 -4.79 18.33 -3.99
CA GLY A 80 -5.72 17.20 -3.94
C GLY A 80 -7.09 17.56 -3.39
N VAL A 81 -7.17 18.35 -2.33
CA VAL A 81 -8.43 18.85 -1.76
C VAL A 81 -9.15 19.76 -2.77
N VAL A 82 -8.43 20.64 -3.47
CA VAL A 82 -9.00 21.49 -4.52
C VAL A 82 -9.56 20.65 -5.68
N ILE A 83 -8.89 19.56 -6.07
CA ILE A 83 -9.41 18.65 -7.09
C ILE A 83 -10.69 17.97 -6.60
N LEU A 84 -10.71 17.45 -5.38
CA LEU A 84 -11.89 16.78 -4.82
C LEU A 84 -13.07 17.72 -4.59
N SER A 85 -12.84 18.98 -4.19
CA SER A 85 -13.88 19.97 -3.98
C SER A 85 -14.62 20.36 -5.28
N ARG A 86 -13.93 20.21 -6.44
CA ARG A 86 -14.52 20.40 -7.77
C ARG A 86 -15.30 19.19 -8.29
N ARG A 87 -15.25 18.06 -7.58
CA ARG A 87 -16.00 16.85 -7.91
C ARG A 87 -17.29 16.80 -7.08
N HIS A 88 -18.41 16.54 -7.72
CA HIS A 88 -19.71 16.37 -7.03
C HIS A 88 -19.75 15.00 -6.34
N LEU A 89 -19.17 14.90 -5.14
CA LEU A 89 -19.09 13.68 -4.36
C LEU A 89 -20.17 13.64 -3.29
N ASP A 90 -20.83 12.50 -3.15
CA ASP A 90 -21.72 12.23 -2.03
C ASP A 90 -20.89 11.80 -0.81
N TRP A 91 -20.43 12.79 -0.04
CA TRP A 91 -19.60 12.59 1.14
C TRP A 91 -20.30 11.77 2.22
N ASN A 92 -21.63 11.93 2.39
CA ASN A 92 -22.39 11.15 3.37
C ASN A 92 -22.37 9.67 3.01
N ARG A 93 -22.52 9.35 1.74
CA ARG A 93 -22.45 7.98 1.26
C ARG A 93 -21.04 7.41 1.36
N ILE A 94 -20.01 8.19 0.99
CA ILE A 94 -18.60 7.76 1.17
C ILE A 94 -18.33 7.48 2.65
N ALA A 95 -18.77 8.35 3.56
CA ALA A 95 -18.59 8.17 4.99
C ALA A 95 -19.32 6.91 5.52
N SER A 96 -20.59 6.74 5.17
CA SER A 96 -21.39 5.59 5.62
C SER A 96 -20.84 4.25 5.08
N ASP A 97 -20.41 4.25 3.81
CA ASP A 97 -19.84 3.06 3.19
C ASP A 97 -18.46 2.71 3.77
N ASN A 98 -17.74 3.64 4.38
CA ASN A 98 -16.39 3.45 4.92
C ASN A 98 -16.29 3.63 6.44
N LYS A 99 -17.38 3.44 7.18
CA LYS A 99 -17.48 3.74 8.62
C LYS A 99 -16.35 3.14 9.46
N TRP A 100 -15.95 1.88 9.21
CA TRP A 100 -14.90 1.22 9.99
C TRP A 100 -13.51 1.80 9.70
N MET A 101 -13.23 2.16 8.45
CA MET A 101 -12.00 2.85 8.08
C MET A 101 -11.96 4.27 8.67
N LEU A 102 -13.09 4.97 8.68
CA LEU A 102 -13.20 6.30 9.30
C LEU A 102 -13.02 6.21 10.83
N LEU A 103 -13.62 5.23 11.49
CA LEU A 103 -13.43 5.01 12.92
C LEU A 103 -11.98 4.69 13.26
N PHE A 104 -11.30 3.87 12.45
CA PHE A 104 -9.88 3.59 12.61
C PHE A 104 -9.03 4.87 12.49
N PHE A 105 -9.28 5.72 11.49
CA PHE A 105 -8.55 6.97 11.31
C PHE A 105 -8.93 8.02 12.37
N ALA A 106 -10.19 8.09 12.79
CA ALA A 106 -10.64 8.99 13.84
C ALA A 106 -10.01 8.64 15.19
N PHE A 107 -9.96 7.34 15.55
CA PHE A 107 -9.26 6.89 16.74
C PHE A 107 -7.76 7.23 16.68
N THR A 108 -7.14 7.01 15.52
CA THR A 108 -5.74 7.37 15.28
C THR A 108 -5.49 8.88 15.44
N LEU A 109 -6.45 9.73 15.04
CA LEU A 109 -6.39 11.18 15.26
C LEU A 109 -6.52 11.52 16.75
N ILE A 110 -7.50 10.94 17.43
CA ILE A 110 -7.72 11.16 18.86
C ILE A 110 -6.50 10.70 19.67
N SER A 111 -5.83 9.62 19.26
CA SER A 111 -4.66 9.09 19.95
C SER A 111 -3.46 10.05 19.98
N ILE A 112 -3.47 11.09 19.18
CA ILE A 112 -2.46 12.16 19.21
C ILE A 112 -2.47 12.90 20.56
N LEU A 113 -3.63 13.00 21.21
CA LEU A 113 -3.80 13.76 22.46
C LEU A 113 -3.00 13.21 23.64
N TRP A 114 -2.69 11.91 23.62
CA TRP A 114 -1.86 11.28 24.67
C TRP A 114 -0.51 10.78 24.15
N SER A 115 -0.12 11.18 22.93
CA SER A 115 1.23 10.95 22.44
C SER A 115 2.25 11.81 23.22
N ASP A 116 3.45 11.29 23.46
CA ASP A 116 4.54 12.04 24.10
C ASP A 116 4.91 13.32 23.33
N PHE A 117 4.68 13.34 22.01
CA PHE A 117 4.94 14.48 21.14
C PHE A 117 3.74 14.84 20.24
N PRO A 118 2.65 15.42 20.83
CA PRO A 118 1.40 15.62 20.09
C PRO A 118 1.54 16.44 18.82
N SER A 119 2.39 17.49 18.83
CA SER A 119 2.62 18.34 17.65
C SER A 119 3.35 17.62 16.51
N VAL A 120 4.26 16.70 16.83
CA VAL A 120 4.96 15.86 15.85
C VAL A 120 4.00 14.83 15.27
N SER A 121 3.28 14.14 16.15
CA SER A 121 2.26 13.14 15.79
C SER A 121 1.16 13.74 14.89
N ALA A 122 0.67 14.94 15.20
CA ALA A 122 -0.32 15.65 14.37
C ALA A 122 0.20 15.93 12.96
N LYS A 123 1.41 16.46 12.83
CA LYS A 123 2.04 16.74 11.52
C LYS A 123 2.22 15.44 10.70
N ARG A 124 2.64 14.37 11.37
CA ARG A 124 2.82 13.06 10.74
C ARG A 124 1.49 12.45 10.34
N TRP A 125 0.47 12.49 11.21
CA TRP A 125 -0.86 11.99 10.92
C TRP A 125 -1.49 12.70 9.72
N PHE A 126 -1.41 14.04 9.69
CA PHE A 126 -1.94 14.82 8.57
C PHE A 126 -1.28 14.43 7.26
N LYS A 127 0.04 14.30 7.24
CA LYS A 127 0.80 13.90 6.06
C LYS A 127 0.46 12.45 5.63
N THR A 128 0.48 11.49 6.57
CA THR A 128 0.35 10.07 6.24
C THR A 128 -1.09 9.68 5.96
N VAL A 129 -2.02 10.06 6.84
CA VAL A 129 -3.42 9.64 6.74
C VAL A 129 -4.18 10.51 5.75
N ILE A 130 -4.28 11.83 6.02
CA ILE A 130 -5.04 12.73 5.13
C ILE A 130 -4.44 12.74 3.73
N GLY A 131 -3.10 12.84 3.61
CA GLY A 131 -2.44 12.83 2.31
C GLY A 131 -2.76 11.57 1.51
N SER A 132 -2.61 10.39 2.10
CA SER A 132 -2.87 9.13 1.40
C SER A 132 -4.35 8.92 1.07
N VAL A 133 -5.28 9.32 1.97
CA VAL A 133 -6.73 9.24 1.73
C VAL A 133 -7.16 10.18 0.60
N VAL A 134 -6.68 11.44 0.61
CA VAL A 134 -6.98 12.41 -0.46
C VAL A 134 -6.49 11.90 -1.81
N MET A 135 -5.26 11.37 -1.88
CA MET A 135 -4.70 10.82 -3.12
C MET A 135 -5.47 9.58 -3.58
N ALA A 136 -5.85 8.68 -2.66
CA ALA A 136 -6.67 7.51 -2.99
C ALA A 136 -8.05 7.92 -3.51
N LEU A 137 -8.71 8.88 -2.89
CA LEU A 137 -10.01 9.39 -3.34
C LEU A 137 -9.94 10.02 -4.73
N ILE A 138 -8.87 10.74 -5.10
CA ILE A 138 -8.70 11.26 -6.46
C ILE A 138 -8.72 10.11 -7.48
N VAL A 139 -8.02 9.01 -7.18
CA VAL A 139 -7.98 7.83 -8.06
C VAL A 139 -9.32 7.13 -8.13
N LEU A 140 -9.95 6.90 -6.97
CA LEU A 140 -11.19 6.12 -6.86
C LEU A 140 -12.44 6.86 -7.37
N THR A 141 -12.35 8.17 -7.50
CA THR A 141 -13.44 9.02 -8.04
C THR A 141 -13.22 9.43 -9.51
N GLU A 142 -12.25 8.81 -10.22
CA GLU A 142 -12.14 8.91 -11.67
C GLU A 142 -13.32 8.24 -12.37
N LYS A 143 -13.57 8.62 -13.63
CA LYS A 143 -14.67 8.03 -14.45
C LYS A 143 -14.50 6.51 -14.62
N ASP A 144 -13.26 6.05 -14.74
CA ASP A 144 -12.87 4.66 -14.76
C ASP A 144 -11.79 4.42 -13.68
N PRO A 145 -12.20 4.09 -12.43
CA PRO A 145 -11.27 3.85 -11.34
C PRO A 145 -10.32 2.65 -11.61
N ALA A 146 -10.78 1.66 -12.37
CA ALA A 146 -9.98 0.49 -12.73
C ALA A 146 -8.79 0.87 -13.61
N ASP A 147 -9.04 1.67 -14.66
CA ASP A 147 -7.98 2.19 -15.52
C ASP A 147 -7.08 3.17 -14.73
N ALA A 148 -7.65 4.00 -13.88
CA ALA A 148 -6.91 4.96 -13.06
C ALA A 148 -5.89 4.26 -12.14
N ILE A 149 -6.29 3.22 -11.41
CA ILE A 149 -5.39 2.44 -10.54
C ILE A 149 -4.28 1.78 -11.35
N ARG A 150 -4.63 1.12 -12.46
CA ARG A 150 -3.64 0.49 -13.33
C ARG A 150 -2.65 1.52 -13.87
N SER A 151 -3.14 2.69 -14.30
CA SER A 151 -2.33 3.77 -14.87
C SER A 151 -1.32 4.31 -13.86
N ILE A 152 -1.72 4.69 -12.64
CA ILE A 152 -0.78 5.25 -11.65
C ILE A 152 0.32 4.26 -11.28
N VAL A 153 -0.03 2.98 -11.09
CA VAL A 153 0.95 1.95 -10.74
C VAL A 153 1.87 1.62 -11.92
N ARG A 154 1.35 1.58 -13.15
CA ARG A 154 2.18 1.40 -14.35
C ARG A 154 3.14 2.57 -14.56
N ARG A 155 2.70 3.82 -14.37
CA ARG A 155 3.59 4.99 -14.43
C ARG A 155 4.70 4.89 -13.39
N CYS A 156 4.36 4.44 -12.19
CA CYS A 156 5.34 4.16 -11.15
C CYS A 156 6.33 3.07 -11.59
N ALA A 157 5.86 1.96 -12.15
CA ALA A 157 6.67 0.86 -12.65
C ALA A 157 7.60 1.30 -13.80
N TYR A 158 7.10 2.08 -14.78
CA TYR A 158 7.87 2.54 -15.93
C TYR A 158 9.10 3.38 -15.56
N LEU A 159 9.02 4.12 -14.45
CA LEU A 159 10.14 4.94 -13.98
C LEU A 159 10.99 4.21 -12.93
N LEU A 160 10.37 3.76 -11.84
CA LEU A 160 11.12 3.33 -10.66
C LEU A 160 11.75 1.94 -10.80
N ILE A 161 11.15 1.03 -11.59
CA ILE A 161 11.70 -0.32 -11.77
C ILE A 161 13.00 -0.26 -12.58
N PRO A 162 13.06 0.32 -13.81
CA PRO A 162 14.32 0.45 -14.54
C PRO A 162 15.35 1.31 -13.82
N LEU A 163 14.92 2.40 -13.18
CA LEU A 163 15.80 3.28 -12.40
C LEU A 163 16.48 2.52 -11.26
N SER A 164 15.75 1.64 -10.55
CA SER A 164 16.30 0.80 -9.49
C SER A 164 17.35 -0.19 -10.03
N VAL A 165 17.10 -0.80 -11.17
CA VAL A 165 18.08 -1.68 -11.85
C VAL A 165 19.36 -0.90 -12.20
N ILE A 166 19.21 0.29 -12.78
CA ILE A 166 20.32 1.15 -13.19
C ILE A 166 21.12 1.62 -11.97
N PHE A 167 20.46 2.01 -10.89
CA PHE A 167 21.13 2.45 -9.67
C PHE A 167 21.92 1.31 -9.04
N ILE A 168 21.35 0.13 -8.90
CA ILE A 168 22.07 -1.02 -8.35
C ILE A 168 23.26 -1.40 -9.22
N LYS A 169 23.12 -1.36 -10.55
CA LYS A 169 24.14 -1.86 -11.48
C LYS A 169 25.25 -0.84 -11.75
N TYR A 170 24.91 0.42 -11.96
CA TYR A 170 25.83 1.43 -12.49
C TYR A 170 26.13 2.60 -11.52
N PHE A 171 25.29 2.79 -10.49
CA PHE A 171 25.42 3.88 -9.52
C PHE A 171 25.36 3.36 -8.10
N PRO A 172 26.36 2.58 -7.63
CA PRO A 172 26.31 1.90 -6.33
C PRO A 172 26.13 2.87 -5.16
N LEU A 173 26.69 4.08 -5.22
CA LEU A 173 26.47 5.11 -4.19
C LEU A 173 25.01 5.49 -3.96
N TYR A 174 24.17 5.34 -4.97
CA TYR A 174 22.74 5.64 -4.89
C TYR A 174 21.88 4.39 -4.74
N GLY A 175 22.31 3.30 -5.37
CA GLY A 175 21.53 2.06 -5.45
C GLY A 175 21.83 1.04 -4.38
N ARG A 176 22.92 1.21 -3.63
CA ARG A 176 23.34 0.29 -2.58
C ARG A 176 23.64 1.04 -1.31
N HIS A 177 23.50 0.40 -0.18
CA HIS A 177 23.83 0.89 1.15
C HIS A 177 24.63 -0.19 1.88
N ILE A 178 25.68 0.21 2.58
CA ILE A 178 26.44 -0.68 3.45
C ILE A 178 25.76 -0.63 4.81
N HIS A 179 25.37 -1.78 5.33
CA HIS A 179 24.74 -1.86 6.65
C HIS A 179 25.75 -1.41 7.72
N PRO A 180 25.43 -0.43 8.56
CA PRO A 180 26.39 0.19 9.49
C PRO A 180 27.08 -0.80 10.43
N PHE A 181 26.42 -1.92 10.72
CA PHE A 181 26.84 -2.87 11.75
C PHE A 181 27.24 -4.26 11.23
N SER A 182 27.09 -4.57 9.93
CA SER A 182 27.36 -5.93 9.42
C SER A 182 28.17 -5.95 8.13
N ASP A 183 28.65 -4.79 7.65
CA ASP A 183 29.36 -4.64 6.37
C ASP A 183 28.65 -5.26 5.14
N GLN A 184 27.40 -5.70 5.31
CA GLN A 184 26.63 -6.28 4.24
C GLN A 184 26.13 -5.20 3.27
N THR A 185 26.32 -5.45 1.99
CA THR A 185 25.79 -4.58 0.95
C THR A 185 24.30 -4.83 0.74
N ILE A 186 23.47 -3.84 1.08
CA ILE A 186 22.03 -3.85 0.88
C ILE A 186 21.71 -3.16 -0.47
N ASN A 187 20.99 -3.84 -1.34
CA ASN A 187 20.51 -3.27 -2.59
C ASN A 187 19.16 -2.58 -2.36
N GLN A 188 19.15 -1.26 -2.47
CA GLN A 188 17.97 -0.40 -2.23
C GLN A 188 17.40 0.22 -3.51
N GLY A 189 18.11 0.18 -4.63
CA GLY A 189 17.68 0.78 -5.89
C GLY A 189 17.34 2.27 -5.77
N ALA A 190 16.17 2.66 -6.27
CA ALA A 190 15.66 4.03 -6.15
C ALA A 190 15.01 4.33 -4.78
N THR A 191 14.95 3.36 -3.86
CA THR A 191 14.34 3.49 -2.53
C THR A 191 15.38 3.70 -1.43
N LEU A 192 14.99 3.63 -0.15
CA LEU A 192 15.86 3.82 1.00
C LEU A 192 16.28 2.52 1.70
N GLY A 193 15.72 1.39 1.30
CA GLY A 193 16.04 0.11 1.90
C GLY A 193 15.47 -1.06 1.13
N LYS A 194 15.97 -2.27 1.45
CA LYS A 194 15.59 -3.50 0.76
C LYS A 194 14.09 -3.81 0.82
N ASN A 195 13.47 -3.56 1.98
CA ASN A 195 12.05 -3.86 2.19
C ASN A 195 11.15 -2.88 1.45
N GLN A 196 11.54 -1.59 1.37
CA GLN A 196 10.81 -0.61 0.57
C GLN A 196 10.93 -0.92 -0.94
N LEU A 197 12.11 -1.36 -1.41
CA LEU A 197 12.30 -1.84 -2.78
C LEU A 197 11.43 -3.08 -3.04
N GLY A 198 11.38 -4.00 -2.08
CA GLY A 198 10.51 -5.17 -2.13
C GLY A 198 9.04 -4.80 -2.26
N GLY A 199 8.54 -3.86 -1.43
CA GLY A 199 7.16 -3.35 -1.49
C GLY A 199 6.82 -2.67 -2.82
N LEU A 200 7.75 -1.88 -3.39
CA LEU A 200 7.61 -1.30 -4.72
C LEU A 200 7.47 -2.39 -5.79
N CYS A 201 8.38 -3.37 -5.78
CA CYS A 201 8.37 -4.50 -6.70
C CYS A 201 7.09 -5.33 -6.59
N LEU A 202 6.59 -5.54 -5.37
CA LEU A 202 5.36 -6.26 -5.08
C LEU A 202 4.14 -5.59 -5.72
N ILE A 203 3.92 -4.31 -5.44
CA ILE A 203 2.73 -3.60 -5.94
C ILE A 203 2.78 -3.41 -7.45
N CYS A 204 3.93 -3.03 -8.00
CA CYS A 204 4.13 -2.94 -9.45
C CYS A 204 3.99 -4.32 -10.12
N GLY A 205 4.59 -5.36 -9.52
CA GLY A 205 4.55 -6.73 -10.02
C GLY A 205 3.13 -7.28 -10.15
N LEU A 206 2.26 -7.06 -9.14
CA LEU A 206 0.86 -7.53 -9.18
C LEU A 206 0.07 -6.90 -10.33
N VAL A 207 0.25 -5.61 -10.63
CA VAL A 207 -0.40 -4.98 -11.79
C VAL A 207 0.14 -5.54 -13.10
N LEU A 208 1.46 -5.71 -13.21
CA LEU A 208 2.09 -6.30 -14.42
C LEU A 208 1.60 -7.74 -14.64
N VAL A 209 1.57 -8.57 -13.60
CA VAL A 209 1.02 -9.93 -13.65
C VAL A 209 -0.47 -9.90 -14.05
N SER A 210 -1.27 -9.04 -13.42
CA SER A 210 -2.70 -8.89 -13.74
C SER A 210 -2.92 -8.57 -15.21
N THR A 211 -2.11 -7.67 -15.79
CA THR A 211 -2.20 -7.31 -17.22
C THR A 211 -1.72 -8.42 -18.14
N CYS A 212 -0.68 -9.16 -17.77
CA CYS A 212 -0.17 -10.28 -18.57
C CYS A 212 -1.16 -11.45 -18.67
N ILE A 213 -1.91 -11.74 -17.60
CA ILE A 213 -2.88 -12.85 -17.58
C ILE A 213 -4.30 -12.44 -17.99
N GLN A 214 -4.56 -11.16 -18.23
CA GLN A 214 -5.88 -10.66 -18.64
C GLN A 214 -6.24 -11.21 -20.04
N ARG A 215 -7.52 -11.62 -20.22
CA ARG A 215 -8.02 -12.09 -21.49
C ARG A 215 -7.87 -11.00 -22.56
N GLY A 216 -7.21 -11.31 -23.67
CA GLY A 216 -6.95 -10.37 -24.76
C GLY A 216 -5.62 -9.62 -24.68
N ALA A 217 -4.82 -9.77 -23.62
CA ALA A 217 -3.47 -9.20 -23.54
C ALA A 217 -2.58 -9.61 -24.76
N TRP A 218 -2.72 -10.85 -25.21
CA TRP A 218 -2.02 -11.40 -26.37
C TRP A 218 -2.31 -10.68 -27.71
N LYS A 219 -3.42 -9.94 -27.82
CA LYS A 219 -3.72 -9.11 -28.98
C LYS A 219 -2.80 -7.89 -29.08
N HIS A 220 -2.21 -7.46 -27.97
CA HIS A 220 -1.35 -6.27 -27.88
C HIS A 220 0.12 -6.65 -27.60
N LYS A 221 0.73 -7.42 -28.49
CA LYS A 221 2.10 -8.00 -28.35
C LYS A 221 3.15 -7.00 -27.86
N LYS A 222 3.16 -5.76 -28.36
CA LYS A 222 4.14 -4.73 -27.93
C LYS A 222 3.95 -4.31 -26.46
N ALA A 223 2.70 -4.14 -26.01
CA ALA A 223 2.43 -3.79 -24.61
C ALA A 223 2.78 -4.96 -23.69
N LEU A 224 2.43 -6.19 -24.09
CA LEU A 224 2.76 -7.40 -23.36
C LEU A 224 4.29 -7.61 -23.24
N ALA A 225 5.06 -7.32 -24.28
CA ALA A 225 6.52 -7.41 -24.25
C ALA A 225 7.13 -6.39 -23.25
N ILE A 226 6.59 -5.17 -23.16
CA ILE A 226 7.02 -4.15 -22.20
C ILE A 226 6.68 -4.59 -20.77
N ASP A 227 5.43 -5.01 -20.51
CA ASP A 227 5.01 -5.47 -19.20
C ASP A 227 5.81 -6.73 -18.76
N GLY A 228 6.11 -7.65 -19.71
CA GLY A 228 6.96 -8.82 -19.47
C GLY A 228 8.41 -8.46 -19.14
N ALA A 229 9.00 -7.50 -19.86
CA ALA A 229 10.36 -7.02 -19.58
C ALA A 229 10.44 -6.36 -18.19
N LEU A 230 9.45 -5.55 -17.82
CA LEU A 230 9.37 -4.96 -16.49
C LEU A 230 9.18 -6.02 -15.39
N LEU A 231 8.39 -7.06 -15.66
CA LEU A 231 8.20 -8.16 -14.72
C LEU A 231 9.50 -8.95 -14.48
N LEU A 232 10.29 -9.17 -15.53
CA LEU A 232 11.63 -9.76 -15.39
C LEU A 232 12.55 -8.88 -14.53
N MET A 233 12.52 -7.55 -14.72
CA MET A 233 13.25 -6.61 -13.87
C MET A 233 12.75 -6.67 -12.41
N VAL A 234 11.43 -6.77 -12.17
CA VAL A 234 10.85 -6.93 -10.83
C VAL A 234 11.39 -8.20 -10.16
N VAL A 235 11.38 -9.34 -10.84
CA VAL A 235 11.92 -10.60 -10.31
C VAL A 235 13.40 -10.47 -9.98
N TRP A 236 14.19 -9.85 -10.87
CA TRP A 236 15.61 -9.61 -10.62
C TRP A 236 15.83 -8.68 -9.41
N LEU A 237 15.04 -7.61 -9.29
CA LEU A 237 15.13 -6.68 -8.15
C LEU A 237 14.75 -7.36 -6.83
N LEU A 238 13.71 -8.19 -6.80
CA LEU A 238 13.32 -8.95 -5.60
C LEU A 238 14.43 -9.90 -5.14
N LYS A 239 15.07 -10.59 -6.10
CA LYS A 239 16.25 -11.41 -5.80
C LYS A 239 17.43 -10.57 -5.27
N LYS A 240 17.66 -9.36 -5.81
CA LYS A 240 18.74 -8.47 -5.35
C LYS A 240 18.44 -7.80 -4.02
N ALA A 241 17.16 -7.45 -3.76
CA ALA A 241 16.73 -6.87 -2.50
C ALA A 241 16.76 -7.88 -1.33
N ASP A 242 16.81 -9.19 -1.65
CA ASP A 242 16.74 -10.25 -0.64
C ASP A 242 15.54 -10.07 0.31
N SER A 243 14.37 -9.80 -0.27
CA SER A 243 13.11 -9.58 0.46
C SER A 243 12.19 -10.78 0.30
N ALA A 244 12.34 -11.76 1.20
CA ALA A 244 11.54 -12.98 1.20
C ALA A 244 10.04 -12.68 1.34
N THR A 245 9.66 -11.76 2.23
CA THR A 245 8.26 -11.33 2.41
C THR A 245 7.65 -10.83 1.10
N SER A 246 8.32 -9.90 0.42
CA SER A 246 7.79 -9.33 -0.82
C SER A 246 7.69 -10.36 -1.94
N LEU A 247 8.65 -11.30 -2.03
CA LEU A 247 8.62 -12.38 -3.00
C LEU A 247 7.46 -13.35 -2.74
N LEU A 248 7.29 -13.80 -1.50
CA LEU A 248 6.18 -14.68 -1.10
C LEU A 248 4.82 -14.00 -1.32
N CYS A 249 4.70 -12.73 -0.96
CA CYS A 249 3.51 -11.94 -1.21
C CYS A 249 3.21 -11.77 -2.72
N LEU A 250 4.24 -11.59 -3.57
CA LEU A 250 4.06 -11.52 -5.02
C LEU A 250 3.57 -12.86 -5.59
N ILE A 251 4.17 -13.97 -5.15
CA ILE A 251 3.74 -15.32 -5.55
C ILE A 251 2.30 -15.58 -5.10
N GLY A 252 1.99 -15.35 -3.81
CA GLY A 252 0.65 -15.54 -3.26
C GLY A 252 -0.40 -14.66 -3.94
N GLY A 253 -0.11 -13.36 -4.10
CA GLY A 253 -0.99 -12.43 -4.81
C GLY A 253 -1.19 -12.80 -6.29
N SER A 254 -0.13 -13.25 -6.97
CA SER A 254 -0.23 -13.74 -8.36
C SER A 254 -1.07 -15.02 -8.46
N THR A 255 -0.96 -15.91 -7.48
CA THR A 255 -1.79 -17.11 -7.37
C THR A 255 -3.27 -16.73 -7.19
N VAL A 256 -3.57 -15.77 -6.31
CA VAL A 256 -4.93 -15.23 -6.15
C VAL A 256 -5.43 -14.63 -7.46
N LEU A 257 -4.62 -13.81 -8.15
CA LEU A 257 -4.96 -13.23 -9.45
C LEU A 257 -5.27 -14.29 -10.51
N TYR A 258 -4.55 -15.39 -10.51
CA TYR A 258 -4.76 -16.49 -11.48
C TYR A 258 -5.97 -17.33 -11.12
N LEU A 259 -6.08 -17.80 -9.86
CA LEU A 259 -7.15 -18.71 -9.43
C LEU A 259 -8.52 -18.04 -9.42
N ALA A 260 -8.63 -16.77 -8.98
CA ALA A 260 -9.90 -16.06 -8.96
C ALA A 260 -10.53 -15.84 -10.34
N ARG A 261 -9.75 -15.96 -11.42
CA ARG A 261 -10.25 -15.94 -12.82
C ARG A 261 -10.82 -17.27 -13.27
N ARG A 262 -10.55 -18.37 -12.57
CA ARG A 262 -11.03 -19.69 -12.92
C ARG A 262 -12.43 -19.92 -12.36
N PRO A 263 -13.43 -20.33 -13.17
CA PRO A 263 -14.79 -20.54 -12.69
C PRO A 263 -14.86 -21.52 -11.52
N SER A 264 -14.04 -22.59 -11.56
CA SER A 264 -13.99 -23.62 -10.51
C SER A 264 -13.56 -23.08 -9.13
N PHE A 265 -12.75 -22.03 -9.08
CA PHE A 265 -12.26 -21.44 -7.82
C PHE A 265 -13.07 -20.22 -7.38
N ARG A 266 -13.93 -19.67 -8.24
CA ARG A 266 -14.71 -18.47 -7.93
C ARG A 266 -15.65 -18.68 -6.74
N GLY A 267 -16.24 -19.86 -6.61
CA GLY A 267 -17.07 -20.23 -5.46
C GLY A 267 -16.28 -20.23 -4.16
N LEU A 268 -15.10 -20.87 -4.14
CA LEU A 268 -14.21 -20.87 -2.99
C LEU A 268 -13.76 -19.45 -2.61
N PHE A 269 -13.38 -18.65 -3.60
CA PHE A 269 -13.03 -17.24 -3.41
C PHE A 269 -14.15 -16.46 -2.70
N MET A 270 -15.39 -16.61 -3.13
CA MET A 270 -16.56 -15.96 -2.54
C MET A 270 -16.80 -16.42 -1.09
N VAL A 271 -16.63 -17.72 -0.81
CA VAL A 271 -16.76 -18.27 0.55
C VAL A 271 -15.68 -17.73 1.48
N VAL A 272 -14.41 -17.75 1.05
CA VAL A 272 -13.29 -17.22 1.83
C VAL A 272 -13.49 -15.73 2.11
N ALA A 273 -13.82 -14.93 1.10
CA ALA A 273 -14.04 -13.51 1.26
C ALA A 273 -15.23 -13.20 2.19
N ARG A 274 -16.33 -13.94 2.10
CA ARG A 274 -17.48 -13.79 3.00
C ARG A 274 -17.14 -14.11 4.44
N ASN A 275 -16.36 -15.17 4.66
CA ASN A 275 -15.99 -15.66 5.99
C ASN A 275 -14.59 -15.17 6.43
N PHE A 276 -14.00 -14.20 5.73
CA PHE A 276 -12.63 -13.77 5.95
C PHE A 276 -12.35 -13.37 7.40
N GLY A 277 -13.31 -12.71 8.07
CA GLY A 277 -13.18 -12.37 9.49
C GLY A 277 -13.00 -13.60 10.38
N VAL A 278 -13.72 -14.69 10.09
CA VAL A 278 -13.57 -15.97 10.81
C VAL A 278 -12.20 -16.60 10.51
N VAL A 279 -11.79 -16.57 9.25
CA VAL A 279 -10.47 -17.11 8.83
C VAL A 279 -9.34 -16.37 9.55
N VAL A 280 -9.41 -15.03 9.63
CA VAL A 280 -8.41 -14.22 10.37
C VAL A 280 -8.38 -14.60 11.84
N VAL A 281 -9.55 -14.66 12.51
CA VAL A 281 -9.62 -15.01 13.92
C VAL A 281 -9.07 -16.43 14.18
N LEU A 282 -9.42 -17.40 13.37
CA LEU A 282 -8.93 -18.77 13.50
C LEU A 282 -7.44 -18.93 13.15
N SER A 283 -6.86 -18.03 12.36
CA SER A 283 -5.43 -18.07 12.04
C SER A 283 -4.55 -17.51 13.14
N ILE A 284 -5.07 -16.69 14.06
CA ILE A 284 -4.29 -16.07 15.15
C ILE A 284 -3.62 -17.14 16.04
N PRO A 285 -4.33 -18.16 16.59
CA PRO A 285 -3.68 -19.21 17.38
C PRO A 285 -2.63 -19.99 16.60
N PHE A 286 -2.92 -20.27 15.32
CA PHE A 286 -1.98 -20.97 14.44
C PHE A 286 -0.68 -20.17 14.21
N VAL A 287 -0.78 -18.85 14.03
CA VAL A 287 0.38 -17.97 13.89
C VAL A 287 1.20 -17.93 15.19
N ILE A 288 0.54 -17.86 16.35
CA ILE A 288 1.23 -17.89 17.66
C ILE A 288 1.93 -19.22 17.87
N ILE A 289 1.25 -20.35 17.68
CA ILE A 289 1.80 -21.71 17.85
C ILE A 289 2.94 -21.95 16.85
N SER A 290 2.79 -21.53 15.58
CA SER A 290 3.85 -21.69 14.59
C SER A 290 5.06 -20.79 14.88
N ALA A 291 4.86 -19.62 15.48
CA ALA A 291 5.94 -18.76 15.94
C ALA A 291 6.70 -19.41 17.10
N GLU A 292 6.02 -19.97 18.10
CA GLU A 292 6.63 -20.71 19.21
C GLU A 292 7.37 -21.95 18.72
N LEU A 293 6.77 -22.74 17.82
CA LEU A 293 7.39 -23.94 17.25
C LEU A 293 8.62 -23.59 16.39
N ALA A 294 8.53 -22.52 15.58
CA ALA A 294 9.68 -22.00 14.84
C ALA A 294 10.79 -21.50 15.79
N LEU A 295 10.41 -20.90 16.92
CA LEU A 295 11.32 -20.48 17.98
C LEU A 295 12.10 -21.67 18.57
N SER A 296 11.44 -22.81 18.80
CA SER A 296 12.06 -24.00 19.38
C SER A 296 12.92 -24.80 18.40
N THR A 297 12.54 -24.82 17.12
CA THR A 297 13.14 -25.73 16.11
C THR A 297 14.20 -25.04 15.24
N VAL A 298 14.02 -23.78 14.86
CA VAL A 298 14.90 -23.06 13.92
C VAL A 298 16.13 -22.46 14.62
N GLY A 299 16.06 -22.24 15.94
CA GLY A 299 17.21 -21.77 16.72
C GLY A 299 18.40 -22.71 16.75
N THR A 300 18.22 -23.98 16.35
CA THR A 300 19.28 -25.02 16.37
C THR A 300 19.84 -25.36 14.97
N VAL A 301 19.19 -24.98 13.87
CA VAL A 301 19.53 -25.57 12.55
C VAL A 301 20.06 -24.55 11.53
N THR A 302 19.80 -23.25 11.65
CA THR A 302 20.28 -22.29 10.65
C THR A 302 20.89 -21.04 11.26
N GLY A 303 22.16 -20.78 10.95
CA GLY A 303 22.88 -19.54 11.29
C GLY A 303 22.31 -18.26 10.65
N HIS A 304 21.11 -18.32 10.08
CA HIS A 304 20.32 -17.22 9.51
C HIS A 304 19.10 -16.86 10.38
N ALA A 305 19.10 -17.27 11.64
CA ALA A 305 18.07 -16.97 12.64
C ALA A 305 17.87 -15.47 12.93
N ASP A 306 18.76 -14.62 12.40
CA ASP A 306 18.80 -13.19 12.71
C ASP A 306 17.62 -12.36 12.16
N THR A 307 16.81 -12.89 11.24
CA THR A 307 15.73 -12.07 10.65
C THR A 307 14.36 -12.29 11.28
N LEU A 308 13.85 -13.50 11.34
CA LEU A 308 12.50 -13.73 11.89
C LEU A 308 12.53 -13.94 13.41
N PHE A 309 13.50 -14.69 13.89
CA PHE A 309 13.69 -14.98 15.31
C PHE A 309 14.02 -13.71 16.11
N GLY A 310 14.93 -12.87 15.60
CA GLY A 310 15.24 -11.58 16.20
C GLY A 310 14.02 -10.65 16.28
N ARG A 311 13.15 -10.71 15.27
CA ARG A 311 11.89 -9.92 15.26
C ARG A 311 10.90 -10.38 16.31
N VAL A 312 10.71 -11.68 16.52
CA VAL A 312 9.77 -12.19 17.56
C VAL A 312 10.24 -11.79 18.95
N LYS A 313 11.56 -11.89 19.24
CA LYS A 313 12.11 -11.36 20.49
C LYS A 313 11.92 -9.86 20.63
N LEU A 314 12.15 -9.10 19.54
CA LEU A 314 11.88 -7.67 19.51
C LEU A 314 10.42 -7.37 19.84
N TRP A 315 9.45 -8.10 19.25
CA TRP A 315 8.01 -7.88 19.53
C TRP A 315 7.67 -8.10 21.01
N GLY A 316 8.23 -9.14 21.64
CA GLY A 316 8.07 -9.36 23.08
C GLY A 316 8.52 -8.15 23.89
N VAL A 317 9.77 -7.70 23.67
CA VAL A 317 10.32 -6.52 24.35
C VAL A 317 9.49 -5.26 24.09
N LEU A 318 9.05 -5.02 22.85
CA LEU A 318 8.22 -3.85 22.51
C LEU A 318 6.85 -3.87 23.20
N ILE A 319 6.24 -5.06 23.31
CA ILE A 319 4.94 -5.23 24.00
C ILE A 319 5.13 -5.02 25.50
N ASP A 320 6.20 -5.56 26.10
CA ASP A 320 6.51 -5.37 27.53
C ASP A 320 6.83 -3.91 27.87
N MET A 321 7.44 -3.16 26.94
CA MET A 321 7.71 -1.72 27.06
C MET A 321 6.45 -0.85 26.87
N SER A 322 5.30 -1.43 26.50
CA SER A 322 4.06 -0.70 26.27
C SER A 322 3.23 -0.62 27.54
N ASP A 323 3.27 0.53 28.24
CA ASP A 323 2.57 0.77 29.49
C ASP A 323 1.04 0.94 29.35
N ALA A 324 0.53 1.08 28.12
CA ALA A 324 -0.87 1.36 27.84
C ALA A 324 -1.49 0.33 26.87
N PRO A 325 -1.79 -0.91 27.31
CA PRO A 325 -2.23 -1.99 26.43
C PRO A 325 -3.57 -1.73 25.73
N ILE A 326 -4.44 -0.88 26.29
CA ILE A 326 -5.76 -0.58 25.73
C ILE A 326 -5.72 0.58 24.72
N LEU A 327 -5.02 1.68 25.08
CA LEU A 327 -5.01 2.93 24.32
C LEU A 327 -3.72 3.15 23.52
N GLY A 328 -2.64 2.41 23.82
CA GLY A 328 -1.32 2.59 23.20
C GLY A 328 -0.64 3.90 23.60
N GLN A 329 0.52 4.16 23.00
CA GLN A 329 1.37 5.33 23.30
C GLN A 329 1.05 6.56 22.42
N GLY A 330 -0.07 6.56 21.69
CA GLY A 330 -0.42 7.58 20.72
C GLY A 330 0.25 7.37 19.35
N PHE A 331 -0.32 8.00 18.32
CA PHE A 331 0.14 7.85 16.94
C PHE A 331 1.60 8.26 16.77
N GLU A 332 2.44 7.32 16.32
CA GLU A 332 3.90 7.46 16.19
C GLU A 332 4.61 7.96 17.49
N GLY A 333 3.98 7.85 18.66
CA GLY A 333 4.52 8.31 19.94
C GLY A 333 5.57 7.36 20.52
N PHE A 334 5.49 6.07 20.26
CA PHE A 334 6.39 5.06 20.80
C PHE A 334 7.86 5.27 20.40
N TRP A 335 8.12 5.66 19.14
CA TRP A 335 9.46 5.72 18.53
C TRP A 335 10.18 7.06 18.68
N VAL A 336 9.77 7.94 19.58
CA VAL A 336 10.33 9.30 19.77
C VAL A 336 10.63 9.66 21.22
N SER A 337 10.55 8.70 22.15
CA SER A 337 10.73 8.91 23.58
C SER A 337 12.01 8.22 24.11
N GLU A 338 12.26 8.32 25.41
CA GLU A 338 13.30 7.61 26.15
C GLU A 338 13.22 6.07 25.95
N ARG A 339 12.04 5.54 25.59
CA ARG A 339 11.85 4.14 25.22
C ARG A 339 12.75 3.73 24.05
N LEU A 340 12.96 4.62 23.08
CA LEU A 340 13.83 4.37 21.93
C LEU A 340 15.31 4.21 22.38
N GLU A 341 15.77 5.06 23.29
CA GLU A 341 17.12 4.97 23.83
C GLU A 341 17.33 3.67 24.64
N THR A 342 16.36 3.32 25.48
CA THR A 342 16.35 2.05 26.23
C THR A 342 16.40 0.85 25.27
N LEU A 343 15.61 0.88 24.19
CA LEU A 343 15.59 -0.17 23.18
C LEU A 343 16.94 -0.29 22.45
N TRP A 344 17.57 0.83 22.14
CA TRP A 344 18.88 0.87 21.49
C TRP A 344 20.03 0.42 22.41
N ALA A 345 19.88 0.54 23.71
CA ALA A 345 20.80 -0.05 24.66
C ALA A 345 20.72 -1.59 24.67
N ILE A 346 19.55 -2.16 24.39
CA ILE A 346 19.33 -3.61 24.30
C ILE A 346 19.75 -4.16 22.93
N TYR A 347 19.41 -3.44 21.85
CA TYR A 347 19.62 -3.90 20.46
C TYR A 347 20.68 -3.06 19.76
N TRP A 348 21.86 -3.61 19.54
CA TRP A 348 23.00 -2.97 18.88
C TRP A 348 22.67 -2.45 17.45
N TRP A 349 21.69 -3.04 16.75
CA TRP A 349 21.26 -2.67 15.40
C TRP A 349 20.18 -1.57 15.37
N GLN A 350 19.88 -0.97 16.52
CA GLN A 350 19.07 0.23 16.70
C GLN A 350 17.73 0.24 15.92
N PRO A 351 16.79 -0.67 16.25
CA PRO A 351 15.51 -0.73 15.56
C PRO A 351 14.73 0.58 15.69
N THR A 352 14.10 1.00 14.59
CA THR A 352 13.23 2.18 14.50
C THR A 352 11.80 1.82 14.09
N SER A 353 11.51 0.53 13.98
CA SER A 353 10.17 -0.02 13.73
C SER A 353 10.09 -1.46 14.25
N ALA A 354 8.87 -1.92 14.54
CA ALA A 354 8.63 -3.31 14.94
C ALA A 354 8.79 -4.31 13.79
N HIS A 355 8.89 -3.85 12.54
CA HIS A 355 8.80 -4.70 11.36
C HIS A 355 7.58 -5.65 11.37
N ASN A 356 6.47 -5.18 11.95
CA ASN A 356 5.18 -5.85 12.00
C ASN A 356 4.09 -4.80 12.14
N GLY A 357 3.25 -4.63 11.12
CA GLY A 357 2.23 -3.59 11.10
C GLY A 357 1.15 -3.76 12.17
N TYR A 358 0.93 -4.97 12.68
CA TYR A 358 -0.03 -5.21 13.76
C TYR A 358 0.56 -4.82 15.12
N VAL A 359 1.83 -5.13 15.37
CA VAL A 359 2.55 -4.68 16.58
C VAL A 359 2.65 -3.16 16.58
N GLU A 360 3.00 -2.52 15.46
CA GLU A 360 2.98 -1.05 15.34
C GLU A 360 1.61 -0.46 15.67
N THR A 361 0.55 -1.08 15.12
CA THR A 361 -0.83 -0.66 15.41
C THR A 361 -1.16 -0.77 16.89
N TYR A 362 -0.68 -1.85 17.55
CA TYR A 362 -0.85 -2.05 18.99
C TYR A 362 -0.05 -1.01 19.80
N LEU A 363 1.22 -0.80 19.50
CA LEU A 363 2.06 0.18 20.19
C LEU A 363 1.47 1.60 20.11
N ALA A 364 0.92 1.97 18.97
CA ALA A 364 0.41 3.30 18.73
C ALA A 364 -1.02 3.53 19.30
N GLY A 365 -1.86 2.48 19.41
CA GLY A 365 -3.27 2.67 19.80
C GLY A 365 -3.89 1.52 20.58
N GLY A 366 -3.06 0.63 21.12
CA GLY A 366 -3.50 -0.49 21.94
C GLY A 366 -4.46 -1.45 21.26
N LEU A 367 -5.13 -2.23 22.05
CA LEU A 367 -6.13 -3.21 21.58
C LEU A 367 -7.28 -2.56 20.82
N ILE A 368 -7.69 -1.35 21.19
CA ILE A 368 -8.79 -0.65 20.51
C ILE A 368 -8.43 -0.42 19.03
N ARG A 369 -7.22 0.08 18.75
CA ARG A 369 -6.79 0.36 17.38
C ARG A 369 -6.64 -0.91 16.56
N VAL A 370 -6.13 -1.99 17.17
CA VAL A 370 -6.03 -3.31 16.52
C VAL A 370 -7.43 -3.83 16.14
N LEU A 371 -8.41 -3.75 17.05
CA LEU A 371 -9.78 -4.16 16.76
C LEU A 371 -10.42 -3.32 15.64
N LEU A 372 -10.22 -2.01 15.64
CA LEU A 372 -10.70 -1.14 14.58
C LEU A 372 -10.05 -1.46 13.22
N LEU A 373 -8.75 -1.78 13.19
CA LEU A 373 -8.07 -2.25 12.00
C LEU A 373 -8.68 -3.56 11.48
N ILE A 374 -8.92 -4.53 12.37
CA ILE A 374 -9.56 -5.80 12.01
C ILE A 374 -10.95 -5.55 11.40
N PHE A 375 -11.79 -4.71 12.02
CA PHE A 375 -13.10 -4.37 11.47
C PHE A 375 -13.01 -3.66 10.12
N ALA A 376 -12.03 -2.77 9.93
CA ALA A 376 -11.77 -2.11 8.65
C ALA A 376 -11.36 -3.11 7.56
N ILE A 377 -10.45 -4.04 7.87
CA ILE A 377 -10.01 -5.11 6.97
C ILE A 377 -11.20 -6.03 6.59
N VAL A 378 -11.95 -6.52 7.58
CA VAL A 378 -13.10 -7.40 7.33
C VAL A 378 -14.16 -6.71 6.49
N ALA A 379 -14.44 -5.43 6.77
CA ALA A 379 -15.38 -4.65 5.98
C ALA A 379 -14.88 -4.47 4.54
N ALA A 380 -13.59 -4.17 4.34
CA ALA A 380 -12.98 -4.01 3.02
C ALA A 380 -13.06 -5.31 2.20
N VAL A 381 -12.65 -6.43 2.79
CA VAL A 381 -12.68 -7.74 2.11
C VAL A 381 -14.10 -8.15 1.73
N ARG A 382 -15.07 -8.00 2.64
CA ARG A 382 -16.48 -8.30 2.35
C ARG A 382 -17.04 -7.47 1.20
N ARG A 383 -16.62 -6.22 1.05
CA ARG A 383 -17.11 -5.34 -0.01
C ARG A 383 -16.54 -5.69 -1.38
N VAL A 384 -15.24 -5.94 -1.46
CA VAL A 384 -14.61 -6.35 -2.72
C VAL A 384 -15.22 -7.64 -3.24
N SER A 385 -15.61 -8.57 -2.36
CA SER A 385 -16.17 -9.87 -2.74
C SER A 385 -17.62 -9.84 -3.23
N LEU A 386 -18.39 -8.80 -2.91
CA LEU A 386 -19.86 -8.84 -3.06
C LEU A 386 -20.43 -8.11 -4.28
N LYS A 387 -19.65 -7.30 -5.03
CA LYS A 387 -20.22 -6.38 -6.03
C LYS A 387 -19.39 -6.31 -7.30
N ALA A 388 -19.73 -7.07 -8.30
CA ALA A 388 -19.01 -7.14 -9.58
C ALA A 388 -19.67 -6.34 -10.70
N ALA A 389 -19.18 -5.13 -10.99
CA ALA A 389 -19.31 -4.56 -12.34
C ALA A 389 -18.07 -4.83 -13.19
N ASP A 390 -16.87 -4.80 -12.60
CA ASP A 390 -15.60 -5.18 -13.23
C ASP A 390 -14.89 -6.28 -12.41
N ALA A 391 -15.05 -7.52 -12.84
CA ALA A 391 -14.45 -8.69 -12.17
C ALA A 391 -12.92 -8.60 -12.11
N GLU A 392 -12.26 -8.05 -13.12
CA GLU A 392 -10.80 -7.93 -13.20
C GLU A 392 -10.27 -6.93 -12.15
N MET A 393 -10.97 -5.81 -11.98
CA MET A 393 -10.66 -4.83 -10.96
C MET A 393 -10.82 -5.41 -9.55
N GLN A 394 -11.91 -6.13 -9.30
CA GLN A 394 -12.18 -6.73 -8.00
C GLN A 394 -11.13 -7.76 -7.62
N ILE A 395 -10.70 -8.59 -8.56
CA ILE A 395 -9.65 -9.58 -8.34
C ILE A 395 -8.34 -8.87 -7.97
N LEU A 396 -8.00 -7.76 -8.64
CA LEU A 396 -6.79 -6.98 -8.33
C LEU A 396 -6.88 -6.34 -6.93
N LEU A 397 -8.01 -5.70 -6.60
CA LEU A 397 -8.22 -5.08 -5.29
C LEU A 397 -8.20 -6.13 -4.16
N PHE A 398 -8.78 -7.29 -4.40
CA PHE A 398 -8.70 -8.38 -3.44
C PHE A 398 -7.26 -8.88 -3.24
N ALA A 399 -6.50 -9.03 -4.33
CA ALA A 399 -5.09 -9.37 -4.23
C ALA A 399 -4.31 -8.32 -3.42
N TYR A 400 -4.58 -7.02 -3.60
CA TYR A 400 -3.98 -5.96 -2.80
C TYR A 400 -4.35 -6.04 -1.31
N LEU A 401 -5.60 -6.36 -0.97
CA LEU A 401 -6.01 -6.56 0.42
C LEU A 401 -5.28 -7.75 1.05
N ILE A 402 -5.30 -8.91 0.41
CA ILE A 402 -4.63 -10.12 0.92
C ILE A 402 -3.13 -9.87 1.09
N VAL A 403 -2.50 -9.29 0.08
CA VAL A 403 -1.06 -9.00 0.13
C VAL A 403 -0.74 -7.95 1.19
N GLY A 404 -1.56 -6.91 1.36
CA GLY A 404 -1.40 -5.92 2.41
C GLY A 404 -1.48 -6.55 3.81
N ILE A 405 -2.41 -7.49 4.03
CA ILE A 405 -2.55 -8.24 5.28
C ILE A 405 -1.31 -9.11 5.55
N LEU A 406 -0.89 -9.90 4.57
CA LEU A 406 0.26 -10.80 4.69
C LEU A 406 1.59 -10.05 4.84
N TYR A 407 1.78 -8.97 4.09
CA TYR A 407 2.99 -8.15 4.14
C TYR A 407 3.20 -7.55 5.54
N ASN A 408 2.14 -7.10 6.19
CA ASN A 408 2.20 -6.49 7.52
C ASN A 408 2.46 -7.49 8.66
N ILE A 409 2.55 -8.80 8.41
CA ILE A 409 2.99 -9.78 9.42
C ILE A 409 4.50 -9.63 9.70
N THR A 410 5.28 -9.33 8.67
CA THR A 410 6.75 -9.26 8.78
C THR A 410 7.33 -7.90 8.37
N GLU A 411 6.51 -6.93 8.01
CA GLU A 411 6.89 -5.56 7.67
C GLU A 411 5.87 -4.57 8.23
N SER A 412 6.28 -3.31 8.45
CA SER A 412 5.40 -2.26 8.97
C SER A 412 4.98 -1.32 7.85
N ALA A 413 3.76 -1.49 7.32
CA ALA A 413 3.26 -0.63 6.27
C ALA A 413 2.01 0.18 6.65
N TYR A 414 1.25 -0.21 7.70
CA TYR A 414 -0.02 0.43 8.04
C TYR A 414 0.13 1.87 8.57
N ASP A 415 1.21 2.21 9.23
CA ASP A 415 1.38 3.51 9.91
C ASP A 415 2.25 4.51 9.13
N GLY A 416 2.84 4.10 8.02
CA GLY A 416 3.77 4.92 7.26
C GLY A 416 3.27 5.39 5.89
N LEU A 417 4.01 6.33 5.30
CA LEU A 417 3.92 6.62 3.86
C LEU A 417 4.54 5.46 3.08
N HIS A 418 3.76 4.42 2.85
CA HIS A 418 4.23 3.21 2.21
C HIS A 418 3.33 2.83 1.02
N ILE A 419 3.94 2.35 -0.07
CA ILE A 419 3.21 1.99 -1.30
C ILE A 419 2.19 0.86 -1.07
N VAL A 420 2.50 -0.09 -0.15
CA VAL A 420 1.59 -1.17 0.23
C VAL A 420 0.37 -0.62 0.98
N MET A 421 0.56 0.36 1.91
CA MET A 421 -0.56 1.02 2.57
C MET A 421 -1.44 1.77 1.56
N PHE A 422 -0.83 2.46 0.60
CA PHE A 422 -1.59 3.16 -0.44
C PHE A 422 -2.43 2.19 -1.28
N SER A 423 -1.88 1.03 -1.67
CA SER A 423 -2.63 0.00 -2.39
C SER A 423 -3.75 -0.61 -1.53
N PHE A 424 -3.53 -0.75 -0.22
CA PHE A 424 -4.56 -1.16 0.74
C PHE A 424 -5.70 -0.14 0.83
N LEU A 425 -5.40 1.16 0.83
CA LEU A 425 -6.42 2.22 0.79
C LEU A 425 -7.22 2.21 -0.51
N LEU A 426 -6.57 2.02 -1.66
CA LEU A 426 -7.25 1.88 -2.95
C LEU A 426 -8.24 0.70 -2.97
N ALA A 427 -7.91 -0.38 -2.26
CA ALA A 427 -8.76 -1.56 -2.16
C ALA A 427 -9.80 -1.46 -1.02
N GLY A 428 -9.46 -0.75 0.05
CA GLY A 428 -10.28 -0.65 1.27
C GLY A 428 -11.34 0.45 1.23
N ILE A 429 -11.09 1.54 0.51
CA ILE A 429 -12.03 2.67 0.41
C ILE A 429 -13.03 2.40 -0.72
N THR A 430 -14.30 2.58 -0.43
CA THR A 430 -15.41 2.45 -1.40
C THR A 430 -15.94 3.83 -1.79
N THR A 431 -16.11 4.05 -3.09
CA THR A 431 -16.74 5.27 -3.62
C THR A 431 -18.00 4.94 -4.42
N PRO A 432 -19.00 5.82 -4.44
CA PRO A 432 -20.18 5.67 -5.30
C PRO A 432 -19.76 5.55 -6.77
N GLY A 433 -20.19 4.50 -7.45
CA GLY A 433 -19.83 4.24 -8.86
C GLY A 433 -18.70 3.23 -9.06
N GLN A 434 -17.81 3.02 -8.09
CA GLN A 434 -16.70 2.07 -8.17
C GLN A 434 -17.16 0.62 -8.42
N PHE A 435 -18.34 0.27 -7.92
CA PHE A 435 -18.90 -1.08 -8.01
C PHE A 435 -20.18 -1.15 -8.87
N GLY A 436 -20.44 -0.18 -9.73
CA GLY A 436 -21.60 -0.22 -10.61
C GLY A 436 -22.94 -0.36 -9.87
N ILE A 437 -23.06 0.22 -8.66
CA ILE A 437 -24.36 0.35 -8.02
C ILE A 437 -25.12 1.37 -8.84
N ILE A 438 -25.83 0.88 -9.85
CA ILE A 438 -26.90 1.66 -10.49
C ILE A 438 -27.79 2.11 -9.33
N PRO A 439 -27.98 3.43 -9.11
CA PRO A 439 -29.02 3.87 -8.19
C PRO A 439 -30.27 3.11 -8.62
N LYS A 440 -30.98 2.45 -7.69
CA LYS A 440 -32.29 1.90 -7.99
C LYS A 440 -33.02 3.02 -8.69
N ALA A 441 -33.16 2.91 -10.01
CA ALA A 441 -33.93 3.86 -10.78
C ALA A 441 -35.25 3.97 -10.01
N LYS A 442 -35.60 5.19 -9.58
CA LYS A 442 -36.94 5.47 -9.10
C LYS A 442 -37.82 4.76 -10.12
N PHE A 443 -38.52 3.74 -9.71
CA PHE A 443 -39.51 3.08 -10.54
C PHE A 443 -40.40 4.22 -11.02
N LEU A 444 -40.15 4.72 -12.22
CA LEU A 444 -41.08 5.55 -12.96
C LEU A 444 -42.33 4.69 -12.99
N LYS A 445 -43.35 5.11 -12.23
CA LYS A 445 -44.70 4.55 -12.28
C LYS A 445 -45.01 4.35 -13.74
N ARG A 446 -45.15 3.10 -14.19
CA ARG A 446 -45.66 2.82 -15.53
C ARG A 446 -46.93 3.65 -15.69
N PRO A 447 -47.05 4.46 -16.75
CA PRO A 447 -48.32 5.12 -17.00
C PRO A 447 -49.39 4.06 -17.07
N ARG A 448 -50.47 4.21 -16.30
CA ARG A 448 -51.62 3.32 -16.37
C ARG A 448 -52.08 3.35 -17.82
N PRO A 449 -52.39 2.18 -18.43
CA PRO A 449 -53.01 2.16 -19.74
C PRO A 449 -54.38 2.89 -19.64
N VAL A 450 -54.52 3.97 -20.40
CA VAL A 450 -55.81 4.64 -20.58
C VAL A 450 -56.65 3.71 -21.45
N TYR A 451 -57.54 2.99 -20.83
CA TYR A 451 -58.62 2.29 -21.52
C TYR A 451 -59.58 3.37 -22.03
N GLY A 452 -59.48 3.70 -23.30
CA GLY A 452 -60.46 4.54 -24.00
C GLY A 452 -61.66 3.67 -24.36
N ASP A 453 -62.76 3.90 -23.66
CA ASP A 453 -64.10 3.51 -24.11
C ASP A 453 -64.38 4.15 -25.48
N ARG A 454 -64.53 3.31 -26.51
CA ARG A 454 -65.34 3.64 -27.69
C ARG A 454 -66.25 2.47 -27.98
N LEU A 455 -67.43 2.58 -27.38
CA LEU A 455 -68.67 2.02 -27.96
C LEU A 455 -68.96 2.84 -29.25
N VAL A 456 -68.98 2.17 -30.38
CA VAL A 456 -69.72 2.65 -31.56
C VAL A 456 -70.69 1.56 -31.93
N ARG A 457 -71.96 1.91 -31.81
CA ARG A 457 -73.11 1.23 -32.41
C ARG A 457 -73.02 1.45 -33.92
N VAL A 458 -73.22 0.42 -34.69
CA VAL A 458 -74.36 0.17 -35.65
C VAL A 458 -74.19 -1.30 -36.08
#